data_2728fe8e8ff0c022f91a1ec4d2962f59
#
_entry.id   2728fe8e8ff0c022f91a1ec4d2962f59
#
_cell.length_a   1.000
_cell.length_b   1.000
_cell.length_c   1.000
_cell.angle_alpha   90.00
_cell.angle_beta   90.00
_cell.angle_gamma   90.00
#
_symmetry.space_group_name_H-M   'P 1'
#
loop_
_entity.id
_entity.type
_entity.pdbx_description
1 polymer ?
#
loop_
_entity_poly.entity_id
_entity_poly.type
_entity_poly.pdbx_seq_one_letter_code
_entity_poly.pdbx_strand_id
1 'polypeptide(L)'
;MKKKASIFCVAGVVVVAAGIFLFSGKKAGGGMKLETDKVCRSSISNVVTATGTVEPVTEVDVGTQVSGIVSRLYADYNDVVTAGQLIAKMDTVTLHAELESATAQLNKSKSEYEYQQKNYARNKVLFEKKLISDTDYETATYNYEQAKANYEQSQASMVKVRRNLEYATITSPINGVVINRAVEEGQTVAAGFETPTLFTIAADLTKMQIIADVDEADIGSVLEG
;
A
#
# COMPACT_ATOMS: atom_id res chain seq x y z
N MET A 1 -79.86 -46.77 75.91
CA MET A 1 -78.59 -46.89 75.19
C MET A 1 -78.65 -46.47 73.68
N LYS A 2 -79.78 -45.98 73.14
CA LYS A 2 -79.92 -45.61 71.68
C LYS A 2 -79.57 -44.20 71.32
N LYS A 3 -79.47 -43.23 72.26
CA LYS A 3 -79.17 -41.79 71.92
C LYS A 3 -77.67 -41.44 71.76
N LYS A 4 -76.76 -42.25 72.32
CA LYS A 4 -75.30 -42.04 72.26
C LYS A 4 -74.72 -42.49 70.89
N ALA A 5 -75.31 -43.51 70.26
CA ALA A 5 -74.85 -44.02 68.95
C ALA A 5 -75.16 -43.03 67.78
N SER A 6 -76.32 -42.33 67.91
CA SER A 6 -76.71 -41.33 66.88
C SER A 6 -75.78 -40.14 66.84
N ILE A 7 -75.22 -39.68 67.99
CA ILE A 7 -74.30 -38.55 68.05
C ILE A 7 -72.97 -38.89 67.45
N PHE A 8 -72.48 -40.13 67.60
CA PHE A 8 -71.22 -40.59 67.02
C PHE A 8 -71.29 -40.70 65.46
N CYS A 9 -72.47 -41.15 64.97
CA CYS A 9 -72.63 -41.21 63.50
C CYS A 9 -72.68 -39.82 62.86
N VAL A 10 -73.35 -38.83 63.50
CA VAL A 10 -73.39 -37.46 62.99
C VAL A 10 -72.03 -36.82 63.07
N ALA A 11 -71.25 -37.03 64.13
CA ALA A 11 -69.89 -36.49 64.23
C ALA A 11 -68.95 -37.08 63.15
N GLY A 12 -69.13 -38.40 62.88
CA GLY A 12 -68.35 -39.05 61.78
C GLY A 12 -68.65 -38.49 60.39
N VAL A 13 -69.92 -38.22 60.09
CA VAL A 13 -70.29 -37.61 58.79
C VAL A 13 -69.79 -36.17 58.64
N VAL A 14 -69.78 -35.41 59.78
CA VAL A 14 -69.26 -34.03 59.73
C VAL A 14 -67.74 -34.02 59.52
N VAL A 15 -67.01 -34.95 60.11
CA VAL A 15 -65.54 -35.07 59.92
C VAL A 15 -65.20 -35.50 58.50
N VAL A 16 -66.00 -36.44 57.91
CA VAL A 16 -65.78 -36.87 56.56
C VAL A 16 -66.15 -35.75 55.57
N ALA A 17 -67.23 -35.02 55.84
CA ALA A 17 -67.63 -33.87 55.00
C ALA A 17 -66.64 -32.73 55.06
N ALA A 18 -66.07 -32.46 56.28
CA ALA A 18 -65.00 -31.46 56.43
C ALA A 18 -63.71 -31.90 55.73
N GLY A 19 -63.38 -33.23 55.85
CA GLY A 19 -62.22 -33.77 55.12
C GLY A 19 -62.35 -33.64 53.57
N ILE A 20 -63.55 -33.95 53.03
CA ILE A 20 -63.81 -33.78 51.60
C ILE A 20 -63.80 -32.33 51.17
N PHE A 21 -64.29 -31.40 52.04
CA PHE A 21 -64.26 -29.96 51.75
C PHE A 21 -62.86 -29.38 51.78
N LEU A 22 -62.00 -29.84 52.70
CA LEU A 22 -60.61 -29.42 52.78
C LEU A 22 -59.75 -30.03 51.65
N PHE A 23 -60.11 -31.22 51.16
CA PHE A 23 -59.36 -31.86 50.06
C PHE A 23 -59.81 -31.40 48.67
N SER A 24 -61.08 -30.94 48.55
CA SER A 24 -61.60 -30.39 47.29
C SER A 24 -61.16 -28.97 46.99
N GLY A 25 -60.61 -28.24 48.01
CA GLY A 25 -60.22 -26.84 47.92
C GLY A 25 -58.89 -26.55 47.24
N LYS A 26 -58.13 -27.59 46.83
CA LYS A 26 -56.85 -27.35 46.11
C LYS A 26 -56.87 -27.91 44.72
N LYS A 27 -57.72 -27.39 43.85
CA LYS A 27 -57.45 -27.31 42.41
C LYS A 27 -56.57 -26.11 42.21
N ALA A 28 -55.26 -26.25 42.34
CA ALA A 28 -54.30 -25.33 41.79
C ALA A 28 -54.47 -25.36 40.26
N GLY A 29 -55.37 -24.56 39.76
CA GLY A 29 -55.43 -24.24 38.35
C GLY A 29 -54.17 -23.44 37.99
N GLY A 30 -53.11 -24.16 37.56
CA GLY A 30 -51.98 -23.53 36.84
C GLY A 30 -52.52 -22.98 35.52
N GLY A 31 -53.34 -21.96 35.59
CA GLY A 31 -53.72 -21.21 34.41
C GLY A 31 -52.48 -20.52 33.85
N MET A 32 -52.10 -20.95 32.66
CA MET A 32 -51.07 -20.26 31.86
C MET A 32 -51.52 -18.81 31.79
N LYS A 33 -50.80 -17.87 32.42
CA LYS A 33 -51.03 -16.44 32.31
C LYS A 33 -50.65 -16.06 30.88
N LEU A 34 -51.62 -15.98 30.01
CA LEU A 34 -51.43 -15.44 28.66
C LEU A 34 -51.37 -13.91 28.80
N GLU A 35 -50.17 -13.40 28.61
CA GLU A 35 -49.95 -11.96 28.46
C GLU A 35 -50.23 -11.65 26.97
N THR A 36 -51.28 -10.88 26.73
CA THR A 36 -51.67 -10.47 25.38
C THR A 36 -51.27 -9.01 25.21
N ASP A 37 -50.54 -8.74 24.16
CA ASP A 37 -50.21 -7.37 23.75
C ASP A 37 -50.92 -7.01 22.44
N LYS A 38 -51.18 -5.72 22.26
CA LYS A 38 -51.83 -5.24 21.03
C LYS A 38 -50.81 -5.23 19.90
N VAL A 39 -51.17 -5.85 18.79
CA VAL A 39 -50.39 -5.74 17.56
C VAL A 39 -50.42 -4.30 17.08
N CYS A 40 -49.28 -3.65 17.08
CA CYS A 40 -49.05 -2.35 16.48
C CYS A 40 -48.09 -2.44 15.29
N ARG A 41 -48.32 -1.59 14.28
CA ARG A 41 -47.36 -1.43 13.20
C ARG A 41 -46.26 -0.49 13.68
N SER A 42 -45.04 -0.97 13.72
CA SER A 42 -43.83 -0.19 14.03
C SER A 42 -42.84 -0.34 12.89
N SER A 43 -42.08 0.70 12.63
CA SER A 43 -40.93 0.62 11.73
C SER A 43 -39.74 0.12 12.52
N ILE A 44 -39.05 -0.89 11.99
CA ILE A 44 -37.76 -1.35 12.48
C ILE A 44 -36.71 -0.74 11.57
N SER A 45 -35.82 0.07 12.14
CA SER A 45 -34.64 0.57 11.43
C SER A 45 -33.45 -0.30 11.82
N ASN A 46 -32.79 -0.88 10.84
CA ASN A 46 -31.49 -1.49 11.02
C ASN A 46 -30.43 -0.42 10.73
N VAL A 47 -29.55 -0.17 11.69
CA VAL A 47 -28.49 0.81 11.55
C VAL A 47 -27.16 0.06 11.42
N VAL A 48 -26.50 0.24 10.30
CA VAL A 48 -25.13 -0.25 10.08
C VAL A 48 -24.16 0.86 10.45
N THR A 49 -23.22 0.56 11.32
CA THR A 49 -22.14 1.50 11.69
C THR A 49 -20.83 1.01 11.08
N ALA A 50 -20.10 1.93 10.47
CA ALA A 50 -18.80 1.66 9.90
C ALA A 50 -17.81 2.73 10.35
N THR A 51 -16.56 2.34 10.51
CA THR A 51 -15.45 3.29 10.66
C THR A 51 -14.83 3.52 9.29
N GLY A 52 -14.41 4.75 9.00
CA GLY A 52 -13.79 5.06 7.73
C GLY A 52 -12.79 6.18 7.83
N THR A 53 -11.86 6.20 6.86
CA THR A 53 -10.88 7.26 6.66
C THR A 53 -11.32 8.19 5.55
N VAL A 54 -11.03 9.48 5.72
CA VAL A 54 -11.25 10.50 4.68
C VAL A 54 -9.94 10.67 3.93
N GLU A 55 -9.97 10.38 2.64
CA GLU A 55 -8.78 10.41 1.78
C GLU A 55 -9.05 11.26 0.53
N PRO A 56 -8.02 11.88 -0.06
CA PRO A 56 -8.16 12.54 -1.35
C PRO A 56 -8.53 11.53 -2.44
N VAL A 57 -9.36 11.95 -3.40
CA VAL A 57 -9.68 11.09 -4.57
C VAL A 57 -8.44 10.80 -5.42
N THR A 58 -7.49 11.75 -5.47
CA THR A 58 -6.23 11.60 -6.21
C THR A 58 -5.08 11.99 -5.33
N GLU A 59 -4.27 11.01 -4.98
CA GLU A 59 -3.00 11.20 -4.29
C GLU A 59 -1.87 10.46 -5.00
N VAL A 60 -0.64 10.93 -4.81
CA VAL A 60 0.56 10.32 -5.37
C VAL A 60 1.63 10.22 -4.30
N ASP A 61 2.12 9.00 -4.11
CA ASP A 61 3.27 8.75 -3.28
C ASP A 61 4.56 9.03 -4.03
N VAL A 62 5.37 9.90 -3.46
CA VAL A 62 6.68 10.27 -3.99
C VAL A 62 7.75 9.60 -3.15
N GLY A 63 8.54 8.75 -3.78
CA GLY A 63 9.64 8.02 -3.16
C GLY A 63 10.97 8.23 -3.87
N THR A 64 11.98 7.48 -3.45
CA THR A 64 13.30 7.46 -4.09
C THR A 64 13.66 6.06 -4.56
N GLN A 65 14.40 5.98 -5.68
CA GLN A 65 14.95 4.73 -6.21
C GLN A 65 16.43 4.53 -5.84
N VAL A 66 17.02 5.48 -5.12
CA VAL A 66 18.42 5.41 -4.67
C VAL A 66 18.47 5.44 -3.15
N SER A 67 19.41 4.66 -2.59
CA SER A 67 19.68 4.67 -1.15
C SER A 67 20.65 5.78 -0.80
N GLY A 68 20.46 6.41 0.33
CA GLY A 68 21.35 7.47 0.79
C GLY A 68 20.78 8.23 1.99
N ILE A 69 21.41 9.33 2.33
CA ILE A 69 20.98 10.23 3.40
C ILE A 69 20.20 11.39 2.78
N VAL A 70 19.08 11.76 3.39
CA VAL A 70 18.33 12.96 3.01
C VAL A 70 19.15 14.18 3.44
N SER A 71 19.68 14.91 2.47
CA SER A 71 20.54 16.08 2.73
C SER A 71 19.73 17.32 3.10
N ARG A 72 18.61 17.55 2.42
CA ARG A 72 17.75 18.71 2.67
C ARG A 72 16.33 18.47 2.19
N LEU A 73 15.37 19.00 2.94
CA LEU A 73 13.97 19.10 2.59
C LEU A 73 13.62 20.52 2.15
N TYR A 74 12.79 20.66 1.11
CA TYR A 74 12.34 21.94 0.55
C TYR A 74 10.83 22.11 0.61
N ALA A 75 10.10 21.06 1.00
CA ALA A 75 8.68 21.11 1.25
C ALA A 75 8.37 20.41 2.57
N ASP A 76 7.38 20.92 3.29
CA ASP A 76 6.90 20.38 4.55
C ASP A 76 5.41 20.04 4.45
N TYR A 77 4.88 19.45 5.52
CA TYR A 77 3.47 19.17 5.67
C TYR A 77 2.61 20.41 5.40
N ASN A 78 1.54 20.25 4.61
CA ASN A 78 0.61 21.31 4.20
C ASN A 78 1.18 22.35 3.23
N ASP A 79 2.36 22.15 2.67
CA ASP A 79 2.91 23.03 1.63
C ASP A 79 2.26 22.77 0.28
N VAL A 80 2.00 23.84 -0.47
CA VAL A 80 1.54 23.77 -1.85
C VAL A 80 2.73 23.60 -2.77
N VAL A 81 2.71 22.54 -3.57
CA VAL A 81 3.79 22.21 -4.52
C VAL A 81 3.29 22.18 -5.96
N THR A 82 4.16 22.50 -6.90
CA THR A 82 3.89 22.41 -8.33
C THR A 82 4.65 21.26 -8.97
N ALA A 83 4.10 20.73 -10.06
CA ALA A 83 4.77 19.67 -10.82
C ALA A 83 6.18 20.10 -11.27
N GLY A 84 7.18 19.25 -10.99
CA GLY A 84 8.59 19.54 -11.24
C GLY A 84 9.29 20.34 -10.14
N GLN A 85 8.57 20.81 -9.11
CA GLN A 85 9.19 21.53 -7.98
C GLN A 85 10.05 20.57 -7.16
N LEU A 86 11.26 21.01 -6.78
CA LEU A 86 12.16 20.30 -5.88
C LEU A 86 11.54 20.26 -4.47
N ILE A 87 11.34 19.04 -3.95
CA ILE A 87 10.77 18.81 -2.61
C ILE A 87 11.77 18.22 -1.62
N ALA A 88 12.74 17.42 -2.12
CA ALA A 88 13.83 16.92 -1.29
C ALA A 88 15.09 16.67 -2.14
N LYS A 89 16.23 16.66 -1.48
CA LYS A 89 17.52 16.32 -2.08
C LYS A 89 18.28 15.37 -1.18
N MET A 90 18.77 14.27 -1.78
CA MET A 90 19.66 13.35 -1.09
C MET A 90 21.12 13.82 -1.13
N ASP A 91 21.96 13.24 -0.31
CA ASP A 91 23.40 13.41 -0.42
C ASP A 91 23.89 12.80 -1.74
N THR A 92 24.57 13.61 -2.55
CA THR A 92 25.01 13.25 -3.89
C THR A 92 26.52 13.07 -3.99
N VAL A 93 27.28 13.14 -2.89
CA VAL A 93 28.75 13.08 -2.92
C VAL A 93 29.23 11.79 -3.53
N THR A 94 28.71 10.65 -3.08
CA THR A 94 29.08 9.33 -3.62
C THR A 94 28.61 9.13 -5.06
N LEU A 95 27.41 9.61 -5.40
CA LEU A 95 26.84 9.52 -6.76
C LEU A 95 27.63 10.37 -7.77
N HIS A 96 28.14 11.53 -7.34
CA HIS A 96 29.04 12.33 -8.18
C HIS A 96 30.38 11.62 -8.44
N ALA A 97 30.98 10.99 -7.42
CA ALA A 97 32.20 10.23 -7.58
C ALA A 97 32.00 9.01 -8.52
N GLU A 98 30.86 8.33 -8.42
CA GLU A 98 30.48 7.25 -9.34
C GLU A 98 30.31 7.76 -10.78
N LEU A 99 29.68 8.93 -10.97
CA LEU A 99 29.51 9.54 -12.29
C LEU A 99 30.86 9.91 -12.90
N GLU A 100 31.76 10.47 -12.11
CA GLU A 100 33.12 10.81 -12.56
C GLU A 100 33.89 9.54 -12.98
N SER A 101 33.82 8.48 -12.18
CA SER A 101 34.43 7.18 -12.49
C SER A 101 33.85 6.57 -13.79
N ALA A 102 32.51 6.58 -13.94
CA ALA A 102 31.86 6.07 -15.15
C ALA A 102 32.20 6.91 -16.38
N THR A 103 32.36 8.22 -16.22
CA THR A 103 32.77 9.14 -17.29
C THR A 103 34.23 8.86 -17.72
N ALA A 104 35.13 8.64 -16.76
CA ALA A 104 36.51 8.28 -17.06
C ALA A 104 36.60 6.92 -17.80
N GLN A 105 35.80 5.93 -17.38
CA GLN A 105 35.74 4.64 -18.07
C GLN A 105 35.17 4.76 -19.48
N LEU A 106 34.14 5.59 -19.69
CA LEU A 106 33.58 5.88 -21.00
C LEU A 106 34.64 6.54 -21.92
N ASN A 107 35.38 7.51 -21.41
CA ASN A 107 36.42 8.18 -22.18
C ASN A 107 37.56 7.22 -22.57
N LYS A 108 37.96 6.29 -21.68
CA LYS A 108 38.91 5.24 -21.95
C LYS A 108 38.42 4.33 -23.08
N SER A 109 37.24 3.78 -22.97
CA SER A 109 36.70 2.87 -23.99
C SER A 109 36.41 3.58 -25.31
N LYS A 110 36.05 4.87 -25.29
CA LYS A 110 35.90 5.70 -26.49
C LYS A 110 37.23 5.87 -27.23
N SER A 111 38.31 6.17 -26.52
CA SER A 111 39.66 6.33 -27.12
C SER A 111 40.13 5.04 -27.76
N GLU A 112 39.91 3.89 -27.12
CA GLU A 112 40.20 2.57 -27.67
C GLU A 112 39.38 2.27 -28.93
N TYR A 113 38.06 2.55 -28.87
CA TYR A 113 37.18 2.39 -30.02
C TYR A 113 37.63 3.25 -31.22
N GLU A 114 37.93 4.55 -31.00
CA GLU A 114 38.41 5.43 -32.06
C GLU A 114 39.77 4.97 -32.65
N TYR A 115 40.64 4.44 -31.82
CA TYR A 115 41.92 3.85 -32.29
C TYR A 115 41.69 2.61 -33.16
N GLN A 116 40.88 1.67 -32.67
CA GLN A 116 40.59 0.45 -33.43
C GLN A 116 39.79 0.73 -34.70
N GLN A 117 38.90 1.71 -34.68
CA GLN A 117 38.17 2.15 -35.87
C GLN A 117 39.13 2.64 -37.00
N LYS A 118 40.11 3.47 -36.60
CA LYS A 118 41.10 3.98 -37.57
C LYS A 118 42.01 2.83 -38.05
N ASN A 119 42.36 1.88 -37.19
CA ASN A 119 43.14 0.71 -37.52
C ASN A 119 42.40 -0.20 -38.51
N TYR A 120 41.14 -0.52 -38.18
CA TYR A 120 40.28 -1.29 -39.08
C TYR A 120 40.13 -0.63 -40.47
N ALA A 121 39.83 0.68 -40.49
CA ALA A 121 39.70 1.42 -41.79
C ALA A 121 40.98 1.34 -42.62
N ARG A 122 42.16 1.43 -42.01
CA ARG A 122 43.46 1.29 -42.67
C ARG A 122 43.65 -0.12 -43.20
N ASN A 123 43.43 -1.13 -42.37
CA ASN A 123 43.57 -2.53 -42.74
C ASN A 123 42.59 -2.93 -43.87
N LYS A 124 41.38 -2.39 -43.87
CA LYS A 124 40.41 -2.61 -44.94
C LYS A 124 40.94 -2.16 -46.27
N VAL A 125 41.53 -0.95 -46.37
CA VAL A 125 42.13 -0.44 -47.63
C VAL A 125 43.35 -1.27 -48.07
N LEU A 126 44.16 -1.75 -47.12
CA LEU A 126 45.31 -2.63 -47.41
C LEU A 126 44.83 -3.99 -47.93
N PHE A 127 43.83 -4.55 -47.32
CA PHE A 127 43.21 -5.81 -47.74
C PHE A 127 42.62 -5.76 -49.14
N GLU A 128 41.86 -4.71 -49.45
CA GLU A 128 41.33 -4.45 -50.81
C GLU A 128 42.43 -4.39 -51.86
N LYS A 129 43.64 -3.89 -51.46
CA LYS A 129 44.82 -3.86 -52.33
C LYS A 129 45.65 -5.13 -52.30
N LYS A 130 45.21 -6.18 -51.58
CA LYS A 130 45.92 -7.46 -51.37
C LYS A 130 47.33 -7.29 -50.76
N LEU A 131 47.49 -6.34 -49.86
CA LEU A 131 48.77 -6.04 -49.17
C LEU A 131 48.89 -6.61 -47.78
N ILE A 132 47.84 -7.25 -47.24
CA ILE A 132 47.81 -7.95 -45.96
C ILE A 132 47.10 -9.29 -46.10
N SER A 133 47.32 -10.20 -45.14
CA SER A 133 46.67 -11.51 -45.10
C SER A 133 45.20 -11.44 -44.65
N ASP A 134 44.42 -12.47 -44.99
CA ASP A 134 43.05 -12.64 -44.50
C ASP A 134 42.97 -12.60 -42.97
N THR A 135 43.91 -13.29 -42.32
CA THR A 135 44.02 -13.37 -40.84
C THR A 135 44.27 -12.01 -40.19
N ASP A 136 45.10 -11.15 -40.80
CA ASP A 136 45.37 -9.79 -40.28
C ASP A 136 44.11 -8.91 -40.39
N TYR A 137 43.38 -9.05 -41.50
CA TYR A 137 42.13 -8.32 -41.66
C TYR A 137 41.04 -8.80 -40.68
N GLU A 138 40.88 -10.11 -40.49
CA GLU A 138 39.95 -10.70 -39.53
C GLU A 138 40.29 -10.24 -38.11
N THR A 139 41.56 -10.22 -37.74
CA THR A 139 42.03 -9.73 -36.43
C THR A 139 41.71 -8.26 -36.24
N ALA A 140 41.91 -7.41 -37.24
CA ALA A 140 41.57 -6.00 -37.17
C ALA A 140 40.07 -5.79 -37.05
N THR A 141 39.25 -6.60 -37.74
CA THR A 141 37.79 -6.58 -37.65
C THR A 141 37.33 -6.98 -36.27
N TYR A 142 37.83 -8.09 -35.72
CA TYR A 142 37.50 -8.57 -34.37
C TYR A 142 37.83 -7.52 -33.31
N ASN A 143 39.04 -6.93 -33.35
CA ASN A 143 39.47 -5.92 -32.38
C ASN A 143 38.57 -4.66 -32.45
N TYR A 144 38.16 -4.25 -33.67
CA TYR A 144 37.23 -3.14 -33.84
C TYR A 144 35.85 -3.45 -33.24
N GLU A 145 35.29 -4.63 -33.54
CA GLU A 145 33.97 -5.03 -33.01
C GLU A 145 33.99 -5.15 -31.49
N GLN A 146 35.07 -5.73 -30.93
CA GLN A 146 35.28 -5.82 -29.47
C GLN A 146 35.34 -4.42 -28.82
N ALA A 147 36.15 -3.52 -29.38
CA ALA A 147 36.28 -2.16 -28.87
C ALA A 147 34.94 -1.40 -28.94
N LYS A 148 34.16 -1.59 -30.03
CA LYS A 148 32.86 -1.05 -30.21
C LYS A 148 31.86 -1.52 -29.12
N ALA A 149 31.84 -2.84 -28.90
CA ALA A 149 30.96 -3.42 -27.85
C ALA A 149 31.32 -2.92 -26.44
N ASN A 150 32.63 -2.79 -26.14
CA ASN A 150 33.11 -2.25 -24.86
C ASN A 150 32.73 -0.76 -24.69
N TYR A 151 32.78 0.03 -25.77
CA TYR A 151 32.35 1.43 -25.73
C TYR A 151 30.84 1.54 -25.51
N GLU A 152 30.02 0.77 -26.21
CA GLU A 152 28.56 0.72 -26.03
C GLU A 152 28.16 0.30 -24.60
N GLN A 153 28.86 -0.70 -24.03
CA GLN A 153 28.66 -1.13 -22.64
C GLN A 153 28.98 0.00 -21.65
N SER A 154 30.10 0.68 -21.85
CA SER A 154 30.51 1.80 -20.98
C SER A 154 29.54 2.98 -21.08
N GLN A 155 28.99 3.22 -22.26
CA GLN A 155 27.96 4.24 -22.48
C GLN A 155 26.66 3.91 -21.73
N ALA A 156 26.19 2.67 -21.81
CA ALA A 156 25.03 2.21 -21.08
C ALA A 156 25.23 2.32 -19.55
N SER A 157 26.43 1.95 -19.06
CA SER A 157 26.78 2.07 -17.64
C SER A 157 26.73 3.53 -17.17
N MET A 158 27.30 4.47 -17.96
CA MET A 158 27.28 5.89 -17.63
C MET A 158 25.86 6.46 -17.59
N VAL A 159 24.97 6.04 -18.51
CA VAL A 159 23.57 6.44 -18.50
C VAL A 159 22.88 5.99 -17.22
N LYS A 160 23.13 4.75 -16.76
CA LYS A 160 22.59 4.23 -15.50
C LYS A 160 23.01 5.09 -14.30
N VAL A 161 24.31 5.37 -14.19
CA VAL A 161 24.85 6.18 -13.08
C VAL A 161 24.30 7.61 -13.10
N ARG A 162 24.13 8.21 -14.29
CA ARG A 162 23.50 9.52 -14.44
C ARG A 162 22.05 9.51 -13.94
N ARG A 163 21.29 8.46 -14.27
CA ARG A 163 19.90 8.30 -13.78
C ARG A 163 19.84 8.19 -12.26
N ASN A 164 20.77 7.46 -11.65
CA ASN A 164 20.84 7.38 -10.18
C ASN A 164 21.05 8.77 -9.55
N LEU A 165 21.89 9.60 -10.18
CA LEU A 165 22.10 10.97 -9.72
C LEU A 165 20.84 11.85 -9.90
N GLU A 166 20.09 11.68 -10.99
CA GLU A 166 18.80 12.34 -11.19
C GLU A 166 17.78 11.93 -10.12
N TYR A 167 17.71 10.65 -9.76
CA TYR A 167 16.80 10.15 -8.72
C TYR A 167 17.16 10.62 -7.30
N ALA A 168 18.38 11.11 -7.06
CA ALA A 168 18.75 11.76 -5.81
C ALA A 168 18.12 13.15 -5.64
N THR A 169 17.54 13.70 -6.70
CA THR A 169 16.81 14.97 -6.70
C THR A 169 15.32 14.68 -6.82
N ILE A 170 14.61 14.80 -5.71
CA ILE A 170 13.22 14.39 -5.61
C ILE A 170 12.33 15.58 -5.91
N THR A 171 11.50 15.45 -6.96
CA THR A 171 10.58 16.48 -7.41
C THR A 171 9.14 16.01 -7.34
N SER A 172 8.20 16.94 -7.16
CA SER A 172 6.78 16.64 -7.20
C SER A 172 6.35 16.23 -8.62
N PRO A 173 5.66 15.08 -8.81
CA PRO A 173 5.13 14.68 -10.11
C PRO A 173 3.85 15.44 -10.51
N ILE A 174 3.14 16.02 -9.54
CA ILE A 174 1.85 16.69 -9.72
C ILE A 174 1.81 18.05 -9.03
N ASN A 175 0.84 18.88 -9.38
CA ASN A 175 0.47 20.04 -8.59
C ASN A 175 -0.43 19.57 -7.45
N GLY A 176 -0.22 20.07 -6.22
CA GLY A 176 -1.03 19.65 -5.10
C GLY A 176 -0.53 20.17 -3.76
N VAL A 177 -0.98 19.52 -2.70
CA VAL A 177 -0.61 19.82 -1.32
C VAL A 177 0.03 18.59 -0.70
N VAL A 178 1.12 18.77 0.02
CA VAL A 178 1.78 17.69 0.78
C VAL A 178 0.91 17.31 1.98
N ILE A 179 0.36 16.10 1.96
CA ILE A 179 -0.50 15.58 3.05
C ILE A 179 0.25 14.71 4.05
N ASN A 180 1.41 14.20 3.65
CA ASN A 180 2.27 13.44 4.55
C ASN A 180 3.74 13.61 4.16
N ARG A 181 4.60 13.72 5.18
CA ARG A 181 6.05 13.71 5.08
C ARG A 181 6.59 12.60 5.99
N ALA A 182 7.08 11.53 5.39
CA ALA A 182 7.53 10.33 6.10
C ALA A 182 9.04 10.30 6.37
N VAL A 183 9.77 11.39 6.05
CA VAL A 183 11.23 11.47 6.20
C VAL A 183 11.68 12.78 6.84
N GLU A 184 12.88 12.76 7.42
CA GLU A 184 13.51 13.94 8.04
C GLU A 184 14.91 14.20 7.46
N GLU A 185 15.39 15.45 7.62
CA GLU A 185 16.77 15.78 7.24
C GLU A 185 17.77 14.98 8.07
N GLY A 186 18.78 14.42 7.40
CA GLY A 186 19.76 13.52 8.01
C GLY A 186 19.33 12.07 8.12
N GLN A 187 18.07 11.72 7.80
CA GLN A 187 17.61 10.34 7.82
C GLN A 187 18.22 9.54 6.68
N THR A 188 18.63 8.30 6.98
CA THR A 188 19.07 7.33 5.96
C THR A 188 17.88 6.59 5.40
N VAL A 189 17.74 6.62 4.07
CA VAL A 189 16.71 5.91 3.32
C VAL A 189 17.36 4.81 2.51
N ALA A 190 16.81 3.60 2.58
CA ALA A 190 17.26 2.45 1.80
C ALA A 190 16.20 2.09 0.75
N ALA A 191 16.53 2.29 -0.51
CA ALA A 191 15.74 1.80 -1.64
C ALA A 191 16.13 0.33 -1.91
N GLY A 192 15.25 -0.59 -1.52
CA GLY A 192 15.47 -2.04 -1.66
C GLY A 192 14.39 -2.69 -2.52
N PHE A 193 13.72 -3.71 -1.97
CA PHE A 193 12.61 -4.40 -2.65
C PHE A 193 11.34 -3.55 -2.76
N GLU A 194 11.14 -2.62 -1.83
CA GLU A 194 10.05 -1.66 -1.86
C GLU A 194 10.60 -0.24 -1.94
N THR A 195 9.93 0.60 -2.72
CA THR A 195 10.29 2.02 -2.80
C THR A 195 9.74 2.72 -1.56
N PRO A 196 10.60 3.27 -0.69
CA PRO A 196 10.12 3.98 0.50
C PRO A 196 9.39 5.26 0.08
N THR A 197 8.18 5.47 0.58
CA THR A 197 7.43 6.71 0.41
C THR A 197 8.08 7.80 1.27
N LEU A 198 8.41 8.92 0.65
CA LEU A 198 9.00 10.09 1.32
C LEU A 198 7.94 11.17 1.57
N PHE A 199 7.08 11.39 0.57
CA PHE A 199 5.98 12.34 0.61
C PHE A 199 4.74 11.72 -0.01
N THR A 200 3.57 12.08 0.51
CA THR A 200 2.29 11.85 -0.14
C THR A 200 1.69 13.20 -0.52
N ILE A 201 1.32 13.38 -1.79
CA ILE A 201 0.83 14.63 -2.34
C ILE A 201 -0.58 14.43 -2.86
N ALA A 202 -1.54 15.20 -2.33
CA ALA A 202 -2.91 15.25 -2.81
C ALA A 202 -3.06 16.28 -3.91
N ALA A 203 -3.68 15.91 -5.03
CA ALA A 203 -3.88 16.83 -6.15
C ALA A 203 -4.90 17.93 -5.80
N ASP A 204 -5.98 17.60 -5.11
CA ASP A 204 -7.08 18.50 -4.78
C ASP A 204 -7.76 18.08 -3.47
N LEU A 205 -7.59 18.87 -2.42
CA LEU A 205 -8.20 18.61 -1.11
C LEU A 205 -9.70 18.97 -1.07
N THR A 206 -10.27 19.54 -2.13
CA THR A 206 -11.71 19.78 -2.21
C THR A 206 -12.49 18.56 -2.65
N LYS A 207 -11.80 17.56 -3.22
CA LYS A 207 -12.34 16.29 -3.70
C LYS A 207 -11.86 15.17 -2.82
N MET A 208 -12.67 14.87 -1.80
CA MET A 208 -12.38 13.81 -0.83
C MET A 208 -13.34 12.64 -1.02
N GLN A 209 -12.87 11.46 -0.68
CA GLN A 209 -13.66 10.23 -0.59
C GLN A 209 -13.58 9.69 0.83
N ILE A 210 -14.59 8.94 1.23
CA ILE A 210 -14.60 8.21 2.50
C ILE A 210 -14.47 6.74 2.16
N ILE A 211 -13.41 6.11 2.63
CA ILE A 211 -13.25 4.66 2.57
C ILE A 211 -13.72 4.12 3.89
N ALA A 212 -14.86 3.44 3.89
CA ALA A 212 -15.48 2.90 5.10
C ALA A 212 -15.33 1.37 5.14
N ASP A 213 -14.83 0.87 6.26
CA ASP A 213 -14.74 -0.56 6.54
C ASP A 213 -16.07 -1.02 7.16
N VAL A 214 -16.81 -1.84 6.42
CA VAL A 214 -18.07 -2.43 6.84
C VAL A 214 -17.84 -3.89 7.21
N ASP A 215 -18.39 -4.32 8.35
CA ASP A 215 -18.33 -5.72 8.77
C ASP A 215 -19.04 -6.63 7.75
N GLU A 216 -18.47 -7.81 7.50
CA GLU A 216 -19.03 -8.81 6.57
C GLU A 216 -20.48 -9.18 6.91
N ALA A 217 -20.83 -9.17 8.21
CA ALA A 217 -22.18 -9.45 8.67
C ALA A 217 -23.21 -8.41 8.22
N ASP A 218 -22.78 -7.15 8.03
CA ASP A 218 -23.66 -6.01 7.76
C ASP A 218 -23.68 -5.60 6.28
N ILE A 219 -22.71 -6.09 5.48
CA ILE A 219 -22.57 -5.71 4.06
C ILE A 219 -23.82 -6.01 3.22
N GLY A 220 -24.59 -7.06 3.60
CA GLY A 220 -25.83 -7.41 2.92
C GLY A 220 -26.97 -6.39 3.09
N SER A 221 -26.84 -5.48 4.07
CA SER A 221 -27.81 -4.41 4.35
C SER A 221 -27.42 -3.08 3.71
N VAL A 222 -26.23 -2.98 3.11
CA VAL A 222 -25.74 -1.77 2.43
C VAL A 222 -26.14 -1.83 0.97
N LEU A 223 -26.81 -0.80 0.50
CA LEU A 223 -27.22 -0.64 -0.90
C LEU A 223 -26.48 0.55 -1.51
N GLU A 224 -26.14 0.42 -2.78
CA GLU A 224 -25.60 1.53 -3.57
C GLU A 224 -26.66 2.62 -3.72
N GLY A 225 -26.32 3.86 -3.35
CA GLY A 225 -27.22 5.02 -3.32
C GLY A 225 -27.18 5.88 -4.57
#